data_05af675644702e93b11c0f64d43b0d7f
#
_entry.id   05af675644702e93b11c0f64d43b0d7f
#
_cell.length_a   1.000
_cell.length_b   1.000
_cell.length_c   1.000
_cell.angle_alpha   90.00
_cell.angle_beta   90.00
_cell.angle_gamma   90.00
#
_symmetry.space_group_name_H-M   'P 1'
#
loop_
_entity.id
_entity.type
_entity.pdbx_description
1 polymer ?
#
loop_
_entity_poly.entity_id
_entity_poly.type
_entity_poly.pdbx_seq_one_letter_code
_entity_poly.pdbx_strand_id
1 'polypeptide(L)'
;MRFALDDLLADVPADQVDEARSFYNSRAAGRGPSSPEELRETRARRSAPSPADPPAIEKMVEAAGVRVPVRNFTPTEGRARGVYLDIHGGGFYMDSAARDDGRNRKLADTLHIAVVSVDYRLAPEHPWPAAPDDCEAAALWLVEHADDHFGSSRLAIGGRSAGATLALATLLRLRDSGDVDGFTGAALQFGTYDLSAQTPAGRRIADEYFLQAYVGHVEDRTAPDISPIYGDLHGLPPALLVVGSTDVLLEDNLAMAGRLSAVGNDGELRIYPESPHGFTGHPTAMARTALSGIDSWLLERFAQP
;
A
#
# COMPACT_ATOMS: atom_id res chain seq x y z
N MET A 1 14.38 -27.02 -12.65
CA MET A 1 13.95 -25.62 -12.70
C MET A 1 15.02 -24.79 -11.99
N ARG A 2 15.57 -23.77 -12.65
CA ARG A 2 16.48 -22.82 -12.00
C ARG A 2 15.64 -21.65 -11.47
N PHE A 3 15.78 -21.32 -10.19
CA PHE A 3 15.12 -20.16 -9.56
C PHE A 3 16.24 -19.20 -9.14
N ALA A 4 16.44 -18.15 -9.92
CA ALA A 4 17.43 -17.12 -9.62
C ALA A 4 16.73 -15.75 -9.61
N LEU A 5 17.14 -14.86 -8.72
CA LEU A 5 16.56 -13.52 -8.60
C LEU A 5 16.66 -12.76 -9.93
N ASP A 6 17.77 -12.87 -10.64
CA ASP A 6 17.99 -12.22 -11.93
C ASP A 6 16.94 -12.59 -12.99
N ASP A 7 16.38 -13.82 -12.91
CA ASP A 7 15.34 -14.30 -13.81
C ASP A 7 13.93 -13.72 -13.45
N LEU A 8 13.82 -13.07 -12.29
CA LEU A 8 12.57 -12.48 -11.76
C LEU A 8 12.57 -10.96 -11.85
N LEU A 9 13.71 -10.33 -12.21
CA LEU A 9 13.77 -8.87 -12.31
C LEU A 9 12.89 -8.37 -13.45
N ALA A 10 12.23 -7.24 -13.22
CA ALA A 10 11.50 -6.54 -14.26
C ALA A 10 12.44 -6.16 -15.41
N ASP A 11 12.01 -6.38 -16.65
CA ASP A 11 12.72 -5.96 -17.84
C ASP A 11 12.61 -4.43 -17.98
N VAL A 12 13.71 -3.76 -17.68
CA VAL A 12 13.79 -2.29 -17.71
C VAL A 12 15.07 -1.87 -18.46
N PRO A 13 15.07 -0.69 -19.14
CA PRO A 13 16.24 -0.17 -19.84
C PRO A 13 17.47 -0.07 -18.93
N ALA A 14 18.64 -0.44 -19.43
CA ALA A 14 19.88 -0.46 -18.67
C ALA A 14 20.27 0.92 -18.09
N ASP A 15 19.98 1.99 -18.81
CA ASP A 15 20.19 3.37 -18.36
C ASP A 15 19.38 3.72 -17.11
N GLN A 16 18.17 3.18 -16.96
CA GLN A 16 17.38 3.35 -15.75
C GLN A 16 17.96 2.59 -14.55
N VAL A 17 18.57 1.41 -14.80
CA VAL A 17 19.27 0.64 -13.76
C VAL A 17 20.50 1.41 -13.28
N ASP A 18 21.28 1.98 -14.20
CA ASP A 18 22.46 2.78 -13.89
C ASP A 18 22.11 4.10 -13.19
N GLU A 19 21.03 4.77 -13.61
CA GLU A 19 20.48 5.94 -12.90
C GLU A 19 20.09 5.58 -11.46
N ALA A 20 19.32 4.50 -11.25
CA ALA A 20 18.88 4.06 -9.94
C ALA A 20 20.08 3.75 -9.03
N ARG A 21 21.05 2.95 -9.52
CA ARG A 21 22.28 2.62 -8.80
C ARG A 21 23.03 3.89 -8.38
N SER A 22 23.23 4.82 -9.30
CA SER A 22 23.92 6.08 -9.03
C SER A 22 23.17 6.95 -8.01
N PHE A 23 21.85 7.04 -8.16
CA PHE A 23 20.99 7.81 -7.27
C PHE A 23 21.04 7.27 -5.84
N TYR A 24 20.90 5.96 -5.64
CA TYR A 24 20.87 5.37 -4.30
C TYR A 24 22.25 5.27 -3.65
N ASN A 25 23.32 5.02 -4.40
CA ASN A 25 24.69 5.04 -3.87
C ASN A 25 25.14 6.41 -3.38
N SER A 26 24.53 7.50 -3.88
CA SER A 26 24.82 8.86 -3.43
C SER A 26 24.07 9.26 -2.15
N ARG A 27 23.16 8.40 -1.63
CA ARG A 27 22.28 8.73 -0.50
C ARG A 27 22.57 7.83 0.69
N ALA A 28 22.60 8.42 1.88
CA ALA A 28 22.61 7.62 3.11
C ALA A 28 21.23 6.91 3.24
N ALA A 29 21.26 5.66 3.68
CA ALA A 29 20.03 4.97 4.05
C ALA A 29 19.34 5.72 5.18
N GLY A 30 18.13 6.21 4.92
CA GLY A 30 17.31 6.84 5.95
C GLY A 30 16.76 5.79 6.90
N ARG A 31 16.90 6.01 8.22
CA ARG A 31 16.16 5.25 9.23
C ARG A 31 14.94 6.05 9.64
N GLY A 32 13.86 5.34 10.00
CA GLY A 32 12.72 5.94 10.66
C GLY A 32 13.08 6.45 12.06
N PRO A 33 12.20 7.25 12.69
CA PRO A 33 12.36 7.63 14.10
C PRO A 33 12.53 6.41 14.99
N SER A 34 13.46 6.49 15.94
CA SER A 34 13.84 5.40 16.84
C SER A 34 13.26 5.55 18.26
N SER A 35 12.54 6.65 18.53
CA SER A 35 11.92 6.94 19.82
C SER A 35 10.68 7.80 19.68
N PRO A 36 9.83 7.90 20.74
CA PRO A 36 8.69 8.82 20.76
C PRO A 36 9.09 10.28 20.56
N GLU A 37 10.22 10.69 21.10
CA GLU A 37 10.76 12.05 20.98
C GLU A 37 11.11 12.34 19.52
N GLU A 38 11.88 11.47 18.91
CA GLU A 38 12.32 11.59 17.52
C GLU A 38 11.14 11.56 16.54
N LEU A 39 10.12 10.74 16.85
CA LEU A 39 8.88 10.70 16.09
C LEU A 39 8.15 12.04 16.12
N ARG A 40 7.97 12.62 17.32
CA ARG A 40 7.33 13.95 17.48
C ARG A 40 8.09 15.03 16.73
N GLU A 41 9.41 15.07 16.85
CA GLU A 41 10.25 16.02 16.12
C GLU A 41 10.20 15.83 14.62
N THR A 42 10.20 14.57 14.14
CA THR A 42 10.11 14.25 12.71
C THR A 42 8.77 14.68 12.15
N ARG A 43 7.67 14.38 12.84
CA ARG A 43 6.33 14.84 12.45
C ARG A 43 6.25 16.37 12.42
N ALA A 44 6.80 17.06 13.43
CA ALA A 44 6.80 18.52 13.52
C ALA A 44 7.64 19.21 12.43
N ARG A 45 8.74 18.58 12.01
CA ARG A 45 9.64 19.11 10.96
C ARG A 45 9.12 18.86 9.54
N ARG A 46 8.17 17.95 9.36
CA ARG A 46 7.61 17.67 8.03
C ARG A 46 6.81 18.88 7.55
N SER A 47 7.19 19.40 6.40
CA SER A 47 6.42 20.45 5.72
C SER A 47 4.99 19.97 5.44
N ALA A 48 4.04 20.89 5.45
CA ALA A 48 2.70 20.59 4.96
C ALA A 48 2.76 20.05 3.53
N PRO A 49 1.95 19.04 3.18
CA PRO A 49 1.88 18.56 1.82
C PRO A 49 1.40 19.67 0.89
N SER A 50 1.93 19.68 -0.35
CA SER A 50 1.43 20.59 -1.37
C SER A 50 0.02 20.15 -1.77
N PRO A 51 -0.96 21.07 -1.80
CA PRO A 51 -2.30 20.71 -2.25
C PRO A 51 -2.28 20.29 -3.71
N ALA A 52 -3.15 19.34 -4.06
CA ALA A 52 -3.42 19.00 -5.46
C ALA A 52 -4.29 20.10 -6.12
N ASP A 53 -4.30 20.14 -7.45
CA ASP A 53 -5.16 21.01 -8.23
C ASP A 53 -5.91 20.18 -9.29
N PRO A 54 -7.26 20.08 -9.22
CA PRO A 54 -8.12 20.51 -8.10
C PRO A 54 -7.82 19.77 -6.79
N PRO A 55 -8.11 20.39 -5.63
CA PRO A 55 -7.83 19.81 -4.33
C PRO A 55 -8.72 18.59 -4.06
N ALA A 56 -8.32 17.77 -3.09
CA ALA A 56 -9.14 16.67 -2.57
C ALA A 56 -10.45 17.19 -1.97
N ILE A 57 -11.50 16.42 -2.13
CA ILE A 57 -12.75 16.62 -1.38
C ILE A 57 -12.63 15.79 -0.09
N GLU A 58 -12.49 16.47 1.03
CA GLU A 58 -12.46 15.82 2.35
C GLU A 58 -13.85 15.36 2.76
N LYS A 59 -13.96 14.14 3.24
CA LYS A 59 -15.22 13.54 3.69
C LYS A 59 -14.97 12.68 4.93
N MET A 60 -15.92 12.69 5.86
CA MET A 60 -16.00 11.69 6.91
C MET A 60 -16.90 10.56 6.42
N VAL A 61 -16.40 9.35 6.34
CA VAL A 61 -17.19 8.15 6.02
C VAL A 61 -17.42 7.34 7.29
N GLU A 62 -18.49 6.53 7.31
CA GLU A 62 -18.83 5.72 8.48
C GLU A 62 -19.35 4.36 8.02
N ALA A 63 -18.77 3.29 8.55
CA ALA A 63 -19.23 1.92 8.41
C ALA A 63 -18.81 1.10 9.64
N ALA A 64 -19.54 0.05 9.96
CA ALA A 64 -19.29 -0.84 11.12
C ALA A 64 -19.08 -0.07 12.45
N GLY A 65 -19.70 1.11 12.61
CA GLY A 65 -19.59 1.95 13.81
C GLY A 65 -18.27 2.73 13.91
N VAL A 66 -17.44 2.71 12.88
CA VAL A 66 -16.18 3.46 12.81
C VAL A 66 -16.34 4.63 11.85
N ARG A 67 -15.89 5.82 12.28
CA ARG A 67 -15.85 7.03 11.45
C ARG A 67 -14.41 7.36 11.09
N VAL A 68 -14.12 7.47 9.79
CA VAL A 68 -12.77 7.71 9.30
C VAL A 68 -12.77 8.84 8.26
N PRO A 69 -11.80 9.79 8.35
CA PRO A 69 -11.63 10.81 7.33
C PRO A 69 -11.03 10.19 6.07
N VAL A 70 -11.55 10.59 4.92
CA VAL A 70 -11.03 10.21 3.60
C VAL A 70 -10.87 11.43 2.72
N ARG A 71 -9.98 11.32 1.74
CA ARG A 71 -9.70 12.33 0.73
C ARG A 71 -10.08 11.78 -0.64
N ASN A 72 -11.06 12.39 -1.27
CA ASN A 72 -11.63 11.92 -2.51
C ASN A 72 -11.14 12.73 -3.71
N PHE A 73 -10.79 12.03 -4.77
CA PHE A 73 -10.42 12.58 -6.08
C PHE A 73 -11.31 11.94 -7.14
N THR A 74 -12.07 12.73 -7.86
CA THR A 74 -12.78 12.26 -9.04
C THR A 74 -12.07 12.76 -10.30
N PRO A 75 -12.15 12.07 -11.45
CA PRO A 75 -11.60 12.59 -12.69
C PRO A 75 -12.13 14.00 -12.96
N THR A 76 -11.26 14.88 -13.47
CA THR A 76 -11.68 16.25 -13.87
C THR A 76 -12.57 16.23 -15.10
N GLU A 77 -12.49 15.17 -15.91
CA GLU A 77 -13.31 14.96 -17.08
C GLU A 77 -13.88 13.54 -17.13
N GLY A 78 -15.12 13.40 -17.60
CA GLY A 78 -15.76 12.11 -17.79
C GLY A 78 -16.28 11.46 -16.48
N ARG A 79 -16.70 10.21 -16.60
CA ARG A 79 -17.16 9.38 -15.46
C ARG A 79 -16.02 8.47 -14.98
N ALA A 80 -16.01 8.16 -13.70
CA ALA A 80 -15.08 7.20 -13.15
C ALA A 80 -15.38 5.79 -13.69
N ARG A 81 -14.32 5.07 -14.09
CA ARG A 81 -14.40 3.66 -14.55
C ARG A 81 -14.39 2.68 -13.39
N GLY A 82 -13.91 3.10 -12.23
CA GLY A 82 -13.77 2.35 -11.02
C GLY A 82 -13.33 3.25 -9.88
N VAL A 83 -13.21 2.68 -8.69
CA VAL A 83 -12.78 3.38 -7.48
C VAL A 83 -11.56 2.67 -6.89
N TYR A 84 -10.50 3.40 -6.65
CA TYR A 84 -9.29 2.91 -6.01
C TYR A 84 -9.20 3.41 -4.57
N LEU A 85 -9.20 2.47 -3.61
CA LEU A 85 -8.94 2.74 -2.21
C LEU A 85 -7.44 2.77 -1.98
N ASP A 86 -6.89 3.97 -1.77
CA ASP A 86 -5.46 4.20 -1.52
C ASP A 86 -5.17 4.28 -0.03
N ILE A 87 -4.20 3.49 0.44
CA ILE A 87 -3.77 3.47 1.83
C ILE A 87 -2.30 3.88 1.89
N HIS A 88 -2.03 5.02 2.53
CA HIS A 88 -0.69 5.58 2.58
C HIS A 88 0.30 4.73 3.41
N GLY A 89 1.58 4.88 3.13
CA GLY A 89 2.66 4.28 3.93
C GLY A 89 3.00 5.09 5.18
N GLY A 90 4.17 4.82 5.74
CA GLY A 90 4.68 5.57 6.89
C GLY A 90 4.83 4.75 8.17
N GLY A 91 4.97 3.41 8.07
CA GLY A 91 5.23 2.54 9.21
C GLY A 91 4.13 2.58 10.28
N PHE A 92 2.87 2.79 9.89
CA PHE A 92 1.70 2.91 10.77
C PHE A 92 1.74 4.07 11.76
N TYR A 93 2.80 4.86 11.78
CA TYR A 93 3.06 5.91 12.79
C TYR A 93 3.46 7.25 12.18
N MET A 94 3.58 7.36 10.87
CA MET A 94 3.92 8.60 10.16
C MET A 94 3.04 8.78 8.92
N ASP A 95 3.14 9.96 8.33
CA ASP A 95 2.46 10.42 7.13
C ASP A 95 0.96 10.70 7.33
N SER A 96 0.27 10.89 6.24
CA SER A 96 -1.16 11.16 6.15
C SER A 96 -1.62 10.98 4.71
N ALA A 97 -2.91 10.80 4.49
CA ALA A 97 -3.51 10.73 3.16
C ALA A 97 -3.17 11.97 2.30
N ALA A 98 -3.12 13.14 2.91
CA ALA A 98 -2.82 14.40 2.20
C ALA A 98 -1.44 14.43 1.52
N ARG A 99 -0.49 13.61 1.98
CA ARG A 99 0.84 13.50 1.36
C ARG A 99 0.81 12.93 -0.05
N ASP A 100 -0.21 12.16 -0.35
CA ASP A 100 -0.39 11.51 -1.63
C ASP A 100 -1.34 12.28 -2.57
N ASP A 101 -1.84 13.45 -2.15
CA ASP A 101 -2.80 14.26 -2.92
C ASP A 101 -2.38 14.45 -4.38
N GLY A 102 -1.15 14.89 -4.62
CA GLY A 102 -0.66 15.13 -5.98
C GLY A 102 -0.59 13.87 -6.83
N ARG A 103 -0.19 12.73 -6.23
CA ARG A 103 -0.19 11.42 -6.89
C ARG A 103 -1.62 10.94 -7.15
N ASN A 104 -2.49 11.03 -6.16
CA ASN A 104 -3.86 10.55 -6.24
C ASN A 104 -4.69 11.39 -7.24
N ARG A 105 -4.46 12.71 -7.31
CA ARG A 105 -5.03 13.58 -8.34
C ARG A 105 -4.60 13.13 -9.74
N LYS A 106 -3.28 12.94 -9.94
CA LYS A 106 -2.75 12.48 -11.21
C LYS A 106 -3.31 11.10 -11.61
N LEU A 107 -3.39 10.17 -10.65
CA LEU A 107 -3.94 8.83 -10.86
C LEU A 107 -5.41 8.92 -11.31
N ALA A 108 -6.23 9.72 -10.61
CA ALA A 108 -7.63 9.90 -10.94
C ALA A 108 -7.82 10.43 -12.37
N ASP A 109 -7.04 11.44 -12.77
CA ASP A 109 -7.15 12.05 -14.10
C ASP A 109 -6.60 11.14 -15.21
N THR A 110 -5.44 10.49 -14.97
CA THR A 110 -4.79 9.66 -16.00
C THR A 110 -5.58 8.39 -16.29
N LEU A 111 -6.13 7.74 -15.24
CA LEU A 111 -6.85 6.47 -15.39
C LEU A 111 -8.37 6.67 -15.54
N HIS A 112 -8.88 7.87 -15.37
CA HIS A 112 -10.32 8.15 -15.27
C HIS A 112 -11.00 7.28 -14.21
N ILE A 113 -10.45 7.26 -12.99
CA ILE A 113 -10.99 6.56 -11.83
C ILE A 113 -11.24 7.53 -10.68
N ALA A 114 -12.12 7.16 -9.75
CA ALA A 114 -12.13 7.83 -8.46
C ALA A 114 -11.03 7.25 -7.57
N VAL A 115 -10.39 8.10 -6.77
CA VAL A 115 -9.44 7.66 -5.73
C VAL A 115 -9.96 8.13 -4.38
N VAL A 116 -10.04 7.20 -3.44
CA VAL A 116 -10.40 7.44 -2.05
C VAL A 116 -9.19 7.10 -1.19
N SER A 117 -8.55 8.10 -0.60
CA SER A 117 -7.35 7.92 0.22
C SER A 117 -7.73 8.00 1.70
N VAL A 118 -7.39 6.96 2.46
CA VAL A 118 -7.76 6.83 3.88
C VAL A 118 -6.76 7.56 4.76
N ASP A 119 -7.25 8.47 5.61
CA ASP A 119 -6.43 9.13 6.63
C ASP A 119 -6.60 8.38 7.97
N TYR A 120 -6.07 7.16 8.01
CA TYR A 120 -6.21 6.25 9.15
C TYR A 120 -5.47 6.75 10.39
N ARG A 121 -5.96 6.38 11.57
CA ARG A 121 -5.37 6.73 12.87
C ARG A 121 -3.98 6.12 13.03
N LEU A 122 -3.05 6.93 13.53
CA LEU A 122 -1.63 6.58 13.63
C LEU A 122 -1.23 6.14 15.04
N ALA A 123 -0.31 5.19 15.12
CA ALA A 123 0.40 4.84 16.33
C ALA A 123 1.45 5.95 16.68
N PRO A 124 1.90 6.06 17.93
CA PRO A 124 1.48 5.29 19.12
C PRO A 124 0.17 5.77 19.75
N GLU A 125 -0.40 6.91 19.29
CA GLU A 125 -1.62 7.48 19.86
C GLU A 125 -2.81 6.51 19.68
N HIS A 126 -2.83 5.81 18.55
CA HIS A 126 -3.82 4.82 18.18
C HIS A 126 -3.13 3.55 17.64
N PRO A 127 -2.64 2.68 18.53
CA PRO A 127 -1.98 1.44 18.10
C PRO A 127 -2.99 0.47 17.45
N TRP A 128 -2.50 -0.67 16.97
CA TRP A 128 -3.39 -1.75 16.51
C TRP A 128 -4.51 -2.04 17.53
N PRO A 129 -5.77 -2.21 17.11
CA PRO A 129 -6.26 -2.39 15.74
C PRO A 129 -6.79 -1.11 15.05
N ALA A 130 -6.50 0.09 15.52
CA ALA A 130 -7.13 1.32 15.04
C ALA A 130 -6.99 1.54 13.52
N ALA A 131 -5.80 1.35 12.95
CA ALA A 131 -5.57 1.55 11.52
C ALA A 131 -6.29 0.53 10.63
N PRO A 132 -6.26 -0.80 10.90
CA PRO A 132 -7.07 -1.74 10.13
C PRO A 132 -8.58 -1.52 10.29
N ASP A 133 -9.08 -1.10 11.47
CA ASP A 133 -10.50 -0.77 11.66
C ASP A 133 -10.92 0.41 10.78
N ASP A 134 -10.08 1.44 10.66
CA ASP A 134 -10.33 2.59 9.80
C ASP A 134 -10.30 2.21 8.31
N CYS A 135 -9.35 1.38 7.90
CA CYS A 135 -9.25 0.93 6.52
C CYS A 135 -10.43 0.02 6.12
N GLU A 136 -10.84 -0.88 7.01
CA GLU A 136 -12.01 -1.72 6.82
C GLU A 136 -13.29 -0.87 6.71
N ALA A 137 -13.49 0.10 7.60
CA ALA A 137 -14.64 1.00 7.55
C ALA A 137 -14.71 1.78 6.22
N ALA A 138 -13.57 2.28 5.73
CA ALA A 138 -13.52 2.95 4.43
C ALA A 138 -13.85 1.99 3.27
N ALA A 139 -13.36 0.75 3.34
CA ALA A 139 -13.62 -0.27 2.33
C ALA A 139 -15.10 -0.70 2.32
N LEU A 140 -15.69 -0.98 3.48
CA LEU A 140 -17.11 -1.31 3.62
C LEU A 140 -18.01 -0.17 3.13
N TRP A 141 -17.66 1.09 3.48
CA TRP A 141 -18.38 2.24 2.96
C TRP A 141 -18.34 2.30 1.42
N LEU A 142 -17.20 1.96 0.80
CA LEU A 142 -17.11 1.90 -0.68
C LEU A 142 -17.95 0.75 -1.25
N VAL A 143 -17.96 -0.43 -0.64
CA VAL A 143 -18.81 -1.54 -1.08
C VAL A 143 -20.27 -1.12 -1.15
N GLU A 144 -20.74 -0.34 -0.18
CA GLU A 144 -22.15 0.10 -0.11
C GLU A 144 -22.45 1.32 -0.99
N HIS A 145 -21.50 2.26 -1.16
CA HIS A 145 -21.82 3.59 -1.67
C HIS A 145 -21.08 4.00 -2.94
N ALA A 146 -20.13 3.20 -3.45
CA ALA A 146 -19.27 3.63 -4.55
C ALA A 146 -20.03 3.91 -5.85
N ASP A 147 -21.06 3.12 -6.17
CA ASP A 147 -21.86 3.35 -7.38
C ASP A 147 -22.63 4.67 -7.30
N ASP A 148 -23.30 4.95 -6.19
CA ASP A 148 -24.05 6.18 -5.98
C ASP A 148 -23.16 7.42 -5.98
N HIS A 149 -21.96 7.34 -5.41
CA HIS A 149 -21.05 8.48 -5.24
C HIS A 149 -20.14 8.74 -6.41
N PHE A 150 -19.69 7.69 -7.10
CA PHE A 150 -18.67 7.77 -8.15
C PHE A 150 -19.15 7.23 -9.49
N GLY A 151 -20.31 6.57 -9.53
CA GLY A 151 -20.90 5.99 -10.73
C GLY A 151 -20.25 4.68 -11.15
N SER A 152 -19.62 3.97 -10.23
CA SER A 152 -19.00 2.66 -10.45
C SER A 152 -18.92 1.86 -9.17
N SER A 153 -19.35 0.60 -9.21
CA SER A 153 -19.19 -0.38 -8.11
C SER A 153 -17.91 -1.20 -8.21
N ARG A 154 -17.07 -0.97 -9.23
CA ARG A 154 -15.79 -1.67 -9.38
C ARG A 154 -14.74 -1.08 -8.48
N LEU A 155 -14.26 -1.86 -7.54
CA LEU A 155 -13.29 -1.43 -6.54
C LEU A 155 -11.93 -2.07 -6.79
N ALA A 156 -10.87 -1.32 -6.49
CA ALA A 156 -9.54 -1.87 -6.29
C ALA A 156 -8.96 -1.22 -5.03
N ILE A 157 -8.02 -1.91 -4.39
CA ILE A 157 -7.37 -1.44 -3.17
C ILE A 157 -5.87 -1.49 -3.34
N GLY A 158 -5.14 -0.68 -2.61
CA GLY A 158 -3.70 -0.82 -2.54
C GLY A 158 -3.05 0.20 -1.63
N GLY A 159 -1.74 0.11 -1.58
CA GLY A 159 -0.96 1.00 -0.73
C GLY A 159 0.52 0.70 -0.83
N ARG A 160 1.30 1.43 -0.01
CA ARG A 160 2.76 1.34 0.02
C ARG A 160 3.26 1.04 1.42
N SER A 161 4.21 0.12 1.56
CA SER A 161 4.81 -0.25 2.85
C SER A 161 3.71 -0.65 3.86
N ALA A 162 3.58 0.03 4.98
CA ALA A 162 2.48 -0.17 5.94
C ALA A 162 1.08 -0.13 5.29
N GLY A 163 0.87 0.73 4.29
CA GLY A 163 -0.40 0.78 3.55
C GLY A 163 -0.67 -0.47 2.73
N ALA A 164 0.34 -1.12 2.17
CA ALA A 164 0.18 -2.41 1.48
C ALA A 164 -0.19 -3.53 2.47
N THR A 165 0.38 -3.50 3.68
CA THR A 165 0.02 -4.42 4.76
C THR A 165 -1.43 -4.23 5.18
N LEU A 166 -1.85 -2.97 5.41
CA LEU A 166 -3.23 -2.61 5.76
C LEU A 166 -4.22 -2.98 4.64
N ALA A 167 -3.85 -2.76 3.37
CA ALA A 167 -4.68 -3.16 2.23
C ALA A 167 -4.94 -4.68 2.21
N LEU A 168 -3.91 -5.48 2.45
CA LEU A 168 -4.06 -6.93 2.49
C LEU A 168 -4.84 -7.40 3.72
N ALA A 169 -4.59 -6.82 4.91
CA ALA A 169 -5.36 -7.10 6.11
C ALA A 169 -6.85 -6.73 5.92
N THR A 170 -7.14 -5.59 5.30
CA THR A 170 -8.51 -5.18 4.94
C THR A 170 -9.17 -6.20 4.03
N LEU A 171 -8.50 -6.68 2.99
CA LEU A 171 -9.05 -7.71 2.09
C LEU A 171 -9.32 -9.03 2.81
N LEU A 172 -8.46 -9.44 3.76
CA LEU A 172 -8.71 -10.63 4.58
C LEU A 172 -9.97 -10.48 5.43
N ARG A 173 -10.16 -9.32 6.08
CA ARG A 173 -11.35 -9.02 6.87
C ARG A 173 -12.62 -9.01 6.01
N LEU A 174 -12.58 -8.33 4.86
CA LEU A 174 -13.71 -8.29 3.91
C LEU A 174 -14.07 -9.67 3.35
N ARG A 175 -13.08 -10.51 3.07
CA ARG A 175 -13.34 -11.89 2.64
C ARG A 175 -14.04 -12.67 3.76
N ASP A 176 -13.57 -12.56 4.99
CA ASP A 176 -14.12 -13.28 6.14
C ASP A 176 -15.54 -12.80 6.50
N SER A 177 -15.89 -11.55 6.19
CA SER A 177 -17.26 -11.01 6.31
C SER A 177 -18.12 -11.26 5.07
N GLY A 178 -17.56 -11.64 3.93
CA GLY A 178 -18.28 -11.87 2.67
C GLY A 178 -18.45 -10.62 1.79
N ASP A 179 -17.68 -9.57 2.04
CA ASP A 179 -17.79 -8.26 1.37
C ASP A 179 -16.65 -8.01 0.34
N VAL A 180 -15.83 -9.03 0.04
CA VAL A 180 -14.65 -8.88 -0.82
C VAL A 180 -14.96 -8.82 -2.33
N ASP A 181 -16.10 -9.33 -2.75
CA ASP A 181 -16.46 -9.55 -4.17
C ASP A 181 -16.48 -8.27 -5.02
N GLY A 182 -16.67 -7.11 -4.40
CA GLY A 182 -16.59 -5.81 -5.08
C GLY A 182 -15.18 -5.41 -5.53
N PHE A 183 -14.14 -6.05 -4.96
CA PHE A 183 -12.75 -5.72 -5.25
C PHE A 183 -12.20 -6.54 -6.42
N THR A 184 -11.83 -5.88 -7.50
CA THR A 184 -11.32 -6.46 -8.74
C THR A 184 -9.80 -6.61 -8.77
N GLY A 185 -9.09 -6.04 -7.79
CA GLY A 185 -7.64 -6.16 -7.69
C GLY A 185 -7.01 -5.42 -6.51
N ALA A 186 -5.80 -5.84 -6.16
CA ALA A 186 -4.96 -5.24 -5.12
C ALA A 186 -3.57 -4.85 -5.65
N ALA A 187 -3.17 -3.57 -5.51
CA ALA A 187 -1.84 -3.08 -5.89
C ALA A 187 -0.98 -2.85 -4.64
N LEU A 188 -0.09 -3.79 -4.34
CA LEU A 188 0.65 -3.88 -3.08
C LEU A 188 2.13 -3.55 -3.30
N GLN A 189 2.58 -2.38 -2.86
CA GLN A 189 3.95 -1.92 -3.05
C GLN A 189 4.78 -2.18 -1.79
N PHE A 190 5.80 -3.03 -1.89
CA PHE A 190 6.80 -3.33 -0.85
C PHE A 190 6.20 -3.46 0.56
N GLY A 191 5.17 -4.30 0.71
CA GLY A 191 4.45 -4.48 1.97
C GLY A 191 5.31 -5.12 3.06
N THR A 192 5.01 -4.77 4.31
CA THR A 192 5.60 -5.36 5.51
C THR A 192 4.67 -6.45 6.01
N TYR A 193 4.84 -7.69 5.56
CA TYR A 193 3.87 -8.75 5.79
C TYR A 193 4.10 -9.57 7.06
N ASP A 194 5.23 -9.39 7.73
CA ASP A 194 5.51 -9.97 9.05
C ASP A 194 5.94 -8.89 10.06
N LEU A 195 5.08 -8.63 11.05
CA LEU A 195 5.36 -7.76 12.19
C LEU A 195 5.70 -8.57 13.46
N SER A 196 5.72 -9.90 13.35
CA SER A 196 6.08 -10.80 14.47
C SER A 196 7.59 -10.99 14.63
N ALA A 197 8.37 -10.58 13.61
CA ALA A 197 9.81 -10.81 13.51
C ALA A 197 10.21 -12.30 13.45
N GLN A 198 9.34 -13.18 12.92
CA GLN A 198 9.65 -14.60 12.78
C GLN A 198 10.22 -14.95 11.40
N THR A 199 9.89 -14.20 10.34
CA THR A 199 10.52 -14.37 9.04
C THR A 199 11.94 -13.79 9.00
N PRO A 200 12.78 -14.17 8.03
CA PRO A 200 14.10 -13.55 7.85
C PRO A 200 14.04 -12.03 7.63
N ALA A 201 13.10 -11.53 6.83
CA ALA A 201 12.93 -10.09 6.61
C ALA A 201 12.34 -9.41 7.87
N GLY A 202 11.34 -10.01 8.52
CA GLY A 202 10.77 -9.51 9.76
C GLY A 202 11.83 -9.34 10.87
N ARG A 203 12.81 -10.27 10.96
CA ARG A 203 13.93 -10.13 11.91
C ARG A 203 14.83 -8.95 11.63
N ARG A 204 14.98 -8.51 10.37
CA ARG A 204 15.81 -7.35 10.01
C ARG A 204 15.21 -6.02 10.47
N ILE A 205 13.90 -5.99 10.68
CA ILE A 205 13.15 -4.80 11.12
C ILE A 205 12.70 -4.93 12.59
N ALA A 206 13.06 -6.00 13.29
CA ALA A 206 12.56 -6.31 14.65
C ALA A 206 12.80 -5.19 15.67
N ASP A 207 13.92 -4.48 15.54
CA ASP A 207 14.33 -3.38 16.44
C ASP A 207 13.81 -2.00 15.99
N GLU A 208 13.06 -1.92 14.90
CA GLU A 208 12.51 -0.64 14.44
C GLU A 208 11.38 -0.16 15.35
N TYR A 209 11.44 1.11 15.75
CA TYR A 209 10.51 1.68 16.71
C TYR A 209 9.05 1.64 16.26
N PHE A 210 8.78 1.65 14.97
CA PHE A 210 7.39 1.57 14.46
C PHE A 210 6.68 0.28 14.91
N LEU A 211 7.40 -0.86 15.02
CA LEU A 211 6.83 -2.11 15.55
C LEU A 211 6.42 -1.95 17.01
N GLN A 212 7.29 -1.35 17.82
CA GLN A 212 6.97 -1.07 19.22
C GLN A 212 5.78 -0.11 19.35
N ALA A 213 5.73 0.93 18.53
CA ALA A 213 4.66 1.92 18.53
C ALA A 213 3.31 1.32 18.11
N TYR A 214 3.30 0.46 17.09
CA TYR A 214 2.08 -0.07 16.48
C TYR A 214 1.54 -1.32 17.17
N VAL A 215 2.39 -2.32 17.40
CA VAL A 215 2.02 -3.64 17.94
C VAL A 215 2.79 -4.05 19.20
N GLY A 216 3.48 -3.11 19.87
CA GLY A 216 4.30 -3.40 21.04
C GLY A 216 3.52 -3.99 22.23
N HIS A 217 2.22 -3.72 22.31
CA HIS A 217 1.31 -4.21 23.34
C HIS A 217 0.69 -5.58 23.02
N VAL A 218 0.94 -6.13 21.80
CA VAL A 218 0.36 -7.40 21.36
C VAL A 218 1.35 -8.54 21.64
N GLU A 219 0.88 -9.59 22.30
CA GLU A 219 1.68 -10.76 22.62
C GLU A 219 1.90 -11.65 21.38
N ASP A 220 0.82 -12.03 20.70
CA ASP A 220 0.87 -12.80 19.46
C ASP A 220 0.71 -11.90 18.24
N ARG A 221 1.84 -11.57 17.62
CA ARG A 221 1.88 -10.76 16.40
C ARG A 221 1.81 -11.59 15.12
N THR A 222 1.62 -12.91 15.21
CA THR A 222 1.42 -13.78 14.05
C THR A 222 -0.04 -13.78 13.56
N ALA A 223 -0.95 -13.15 14.31
CA ALA A 223 -2.33 -12.99 13.87
C ALA A 223 -2.39 -12.38 12.46
N PRO A 224 -3.19 -12.96 11.53
CA PRO A 224 -3.25 -12.51 10.12
C PRO A 224 -3.58 -11.03 9.93
N ASP A 225 -4.31 -10.44 10.86
CA ASP A 225 -4.66 -9.03 10.89
C ASP A 225 -3.47 -8.10 11.21
N ILE A 226 -2.39 -8.65 11.77
CA ILE A 226 -1.13 -7.95 12.06
C ILE A 226 -0.08 -8.36 11.03
N SER A 227 0.08 -9.66 10.83
CA SER A 227 1.09 -10.25 9.95
C SER A 227 0.41 -11.11 8.88
N PRO A 228 -0.07 -10.50 7.78
CA PRO A 228 -0.84 -11.20 6.76
C PRO A 228 -0.13 -12.40 6.13
N ILE A 229 1.19 -12.48 6.26
CA ILE A 229 1.97 -13.61 5.77
C ILE A 229 1.56 -14.95 6.43
N TYR A 230 0.90 -14.93 7.58
CA TYR A 230 0.40 -16.14 8.24
C TYR A 230 -1.08 -16.43 7.97
N GLY A 231 -1.77 -15.55 7.24
CA GLY A 231 -3.19 -15.69 6.94
C GLY A 231 -3.51 -16.78 5.93
N ASP A 232 -4.76 -17.20 5.88
CA ASP A 232 -5.33 -17.91 4.74
C ASP A 232 -5.58 -16.89 3.62
N LEU A 233 -4.98 -17.13 2.44
CA LEU A 233 -5.02 -16.22 1.31
C LEU A 233 -6.02 -16.63 0.21
N HIS A 234 -6.82 -17.69 0.43
CA HIS A 234 -7.87 -18.09 -0.53
C HIS A 234 -8.93 -16.99 -0.69
N GLY A 235 -9.53 -16.91 -1.87
CA GLY A 235 -10.66 -16.03 -2.14
C GLY A 235 -10.35 -14.54 -2.19
N LEU A 236 -9.08 -14.15 -2.22
CA LEU A 236 -8.67 -12.76 -2.41
C LEU A 236 -8.72 -12.38 -3.90
N PRO A 237 -8.93 -11.09 -4.24
CA PRO A 237 -8.87 -10.63 -5.62
C PRO A 237 -7.44 -10.76 -6.20
N PRO A 238 -7.29 -10.70 -7.54
CA PRO A 238 -5.97 -10.63 -8.17
C PRO A 238 -5.07 -9.58 -7.53
N ALA A 239 -3.79 -9.91 -7.34
CA ALA A 239 -2.85 -9.04 -6.63
C ALA A 239 -1.59 -8.75 -7.45
N LEU A 240 -1.21 -7.48 -7.57
CA LEU A 240 0.09 -7.04 -8.06
C LEU A 240 1.00 -6.69 -6.88
N LEU A 241 2.09 -7.43 -6.72
CA LEU A 241 3.15 -7.11 -5.77
C LEU A 241 4.30 -6.41 -6.48
N VAL A 242 4.72 -5.27 -5.95
CA VAL A 242 5.84 -4.48 -6.48
C VAL A 242 6.87 -4.31 -5.39
N VAL A 243 8.13 -4.66 -5.67
CA VAL A 243 9.22 -4.55 -4.68
C VAL A 243 10.55 -4.24 -5.37
N GLY A 244 11.47 -3.64 -4.65
CA GLY A 244 12.84 -3.42 -5.13
C GLY A 244 13.77 -4.58 -4.82
N SER A 245 14.76 -4.83 -5.69
CA SER A 245 15.71 -5.93 -5.50
C SER A 245 16.67 -5.73 -4.30
N THR A 246 16.83 -4.50 -3.84
CA THR A 246 17.63 -4.15 -2.65
C THR A 246 16.78 -3.78 -1.43
N ASP A 247 15.46 -4.03 -1.50
CA ASP A 247 14.53 -3.78 -0.39
C ASP A 247 14.78 -4.77 0.75
N VAL A 248 14.82 -4.28 1.99
CA VAL A 248 14.94 -5.10 3.19
C VAL A 248 13.79 -6.12 3.34
N LEU A 249 12.64 -5.83 2.73
CA LEU A 249 11.42 -6.66 2.75
C LEU A 249 11.28 -7.57 1.51
N LEU A 250 12.30 -7.66 0.64
CA LEU A 250 12.23 -8.47 -0.58
C LEU A 250 11.82 -9.91 -0.30
N GLU A 251 12.43 -10.55 0.73
CA GLU A 251 12.16 -11.96 1.05
C GLU A 251 10.69 -12.18 1.45
N ASP A 252 10.07 -11.29 2.22
CA ASP A 252 8.66 -11.40 2.62
C ASP A 252 7.71 -11.13 1.44
N ASN A 253 8.09 -10.24 0.52
CA ASN A 253 7.31 -10.01 -0.70
C ASN A 253 7.37 -11.22 -1.65
N LEU A 254 8.53 -11.88 -1.79
CA LEU A 254 8.68 -13.15 -2.52
C LEU A 254 7.83 -14.25 -1.88
N ALA A 255 7.88 -14.39 -0.55
CA ALA A 255 7.11 -15.38 0.19
C ALA A 255 5.60 -15.13 0.05
N MET A 256 5.16 -13.88 0.15
CA MET A 256 3.75 -13.51 -0.03
C MET A 256 3.26 -13.82 -1.44
N ALA A 257 4.02 -13.47 -2.48
CA ALA A 257 3.69 -13.79 -3.87
C ALA A 257 3.59 -15.32 -4.08
N GLY A 258 4.54 -16.08 -3.53
CA GLY A 258 4.52 -17.54 -3.58
C GLY A 258 3.30 -18.14 -2.87
N ARG A 259 2.90 -17.60 -1.72
CA ARG A 259 1.72 -18.05 -0.98
C ARG A 259 0.41 -17.72 -1.71
N LEU A 260 0.28 -16.52 -2.27
CA LEU A 260 -0.87 -16.14 -3.10
C LEU A 260 -1.00 -17.08 -4.31
N SER A 261 0.09 -17.33 -5.02
CA SER A 261 0.12 -18.27 -6.16
C SER A 261 -0.24 -19.69 -5.74
N ALA A 262 0.23 -20.16 -4.58
CA ALA A 262 -0.03 -21.53 -4.10
C ALA A 262 -1.52 -21.80 -3.80
N VAL A 263 -2.30 -20.76 -3.49
CA VAL A 263 -3.75 -20.87 -3.27
C VAL A 263 -4.57 -20.53 -4.52
N GLY A 264 -3.91 -20.40 -5.69
CA GLY A 264 -4.57 -20.15 -6.97
C GLY A 264 -5.01 -18.70 -7.19
N ASN A 265 -4.46 -17.75 -6.41
CA ASN A 265 -4.68 -16.33 -6.69
C ASN A 265 -4.00 -15.93 -8.01
N ASP A 266 -4.69 -15.14 -8.83
CA ASP A 266 -4.13 -14.53 -10.04
C ASP A 266 -3.24 -13.35 -9.65
N GLY A 267 -2.01 -13.66 -9.23
CA GLY A 267 -1.04 -12.70 -8.71
C GLY A 267 0.13 -12.47 -9.65
N GLU A 268 0.60 -11.24 -9.68
CA GLU A 268 1.80 -10.83 -10.40
C GLU A 268 2.83 -10.25 -9.43
N LEU A 269 4.10 -10.61 -9.60
CA LEU A 269 5.22 -10.04 -8.84
C LEU A 269 6.16 -9.31 -9.79
N ARG A 270 6.45 -8.04 -9.51
CA ARG A 270 7.42 -7.21 -10.24
C ARG A 270 8.55 -6.78 -9.31
N ILE A 271 9.77 -7.21 -9.60
CA ILE A 271 10.96 -6.88 -8.82
C ILE A 271 11.81 -5.91 -9.62
N TYR A 272 11.96 -4.69 -9.14
CA TYR A 272 12.72 -3.63 -9.83
C TYR A 272 14.18 -3.64 -9.39
N PRO A 273 15.15 -3.73 -10.34
CA PRO A 273 16.57 -3.79 -10.02
C PRO A 273 17.06 -2.51 -9.33
N GLU A 274 18.12 -2.63 -8.51
CA GLU A 274 18.82 -1.53 -7.82
C GLU A 274 17.89 -0.59 -7.02
N SER A 275 16.71 -1.08 -6.62
CA SER A 275 15.67 -0.28 -5.99
C SER A 275 15.51 -0.68 -4.52
N PRO A 276 15.65 0.26 -3.57
CA PRO A 276 15.46 0.01 -2.15
C PRO A 276 13.99 0.18 -1.74
N HIS A 277 13.71 0.01 -0.43
CA HIS A 277 12.40 0.27 0.14
C HIS A 277 11.89 1.69 -0.18
N GLY A 278 10.63 1.79 -0.58
CA GLY A 278 10.00 3.09 -0.88
C GLY A 278 10.42 3.72 -2.22
N PHE A 279 11.09 3.00 -3.10
CA PHE A 279 11.67 3.55 -4.34
C PHE A 279 10.67 4.26 -5.24
N THR A 280 9.40 3.86 -5.26
CA THR A 280 8.36 4.51 -6.09
C THR A 280 8.06 5.95 -5.67
N GLY A 281 8.48 6.37 -4.47
CA GLY A 281 8.41 7.75 -3.98
C GLY A 281 9.58 8.65 -4.42
N HIS A 282 10.57 8.12 -5.15
CA HIS A 282 11.77 8.88 -5.53
C HIS A 282 11.70 9.39 -6.98
N PRO A 283 12.37 10.51 -7.31
CA PRO A 283 12.29 11.12 -8.63
C PRO A 283 13.23 10.42 -9.66
N THR A 284 13.16 9.10 -9.78
CA THR A 284 13.96 8.29 -10.70
C THR A 284 13.15 7.80 -11.90
N ALA A 285 13.82 7.47 -13.01
CA ALA A 285 13.17 6.83 -14.16
C ALA A 285 12.56 5.47 -13.76
N MET A 286 13.28 4.70 -12.93
CA MET A 286 12.82 3.43 -12.37
C MET A 286 11.49 3.56 -11.64
N ALA A 287 11.34 4.58 -10.77
CA ALA A 287 10.09 4.85 -10.07
C ALA A 287 8.94 5.18 -11.03
N ARG A 288 9.21 5.98 -12.06
CA ARG A 288 8.20 6.31 -13.10
C ARG A 288 7.76 5.07 -13.87
N THR A 289 8.69 4.20 -14.25
CA THR A 289 8.40 2.93 -14.93
C THR A 289 7.55 2.01 -14.05
N ALA A 290 7.90 1.87 -12.77
CA ALA A 290 7.14 1.07 -11.83
C ALA A 290 5.71 1.61 -11.64
N LEU A 291 5.55 2.92 -11.43
CA LEU A 291 4.23 3.55 -11.30
C LEU A 291 3.39 3.41 -12.57
N SER A 292 3.96 3.63 -13.76
CA SER A 292 3.26 3.40 -15.03
C SER A 292 2.81 1.96 -15.20
N GLY A 293 3.62 1.00 -14.75
CA GLY A 293 3.25 -0.41 -14.75
C GLY A 293 2.10 -0.72 -13.80
N ILE A 294 2.07 -0.11 -12.61
CA ILE A 294 0.94 -0.22 -11.67
C ILE A 294 -0.33 0.39 -12.27
N ASP A 295 -0.21 1.58 -12.89
CA ASP A 295 -1.30 2.28 -13.51
C ASP A 295 -1.94 1.43 -14.64
N SER A 296 -1.13 0.81 -15.49
CA SER A 296 -1.58 -0.08 -16.56
C SER A 296 -2.30 -1.32 -15.99
N TRP A 297 -1.75 -1.93 -14.95
CA TRP A 297 -2.36 -3.08 -14.29
C TRP A 297 -3.73 -2.73 -13.68
N LEU A 298 -3.85 -1.59 -13.00
CA LEU A 298 -5.13 -1.10 -12.46
C LEU A 298 -6.17 -0.88 -13.57
N LEU A 299 -5.77 -0.29 -14.69
CA LEU A 299 -6.67 -0.12 -15.85
C LEU A 299 -7.22 -1.45 -16.36
N GLU A 300 -6.40 -2.49 -16.43
CA GLU A 300 -6.84 -3.82 -16.84
C GLU A 300 -7.87 -4.40 -15.85
N ARG A 301 -7.68 -4.19 -14.55
CA ARG A 301 -8.65 -4.64 -13.53
C ARG A 301 -9.99 -3.93 -13.64
N PHE A 302 -10.00 -2.64 -13.93
CA PHE A 302 -11.24 -1.89 -14.15
C PHE A 302 -11.88 -2.12 -15.53
N ALA A 303 -11.18 -2.72 -16.50
CA ALA A 303 -11.70 -3.02 -17.83
C ALA A 303 -12.36 -4.40 -17.93
N GLN A 304 -12.13 -5.30 -16.99
CA GLN A 304 -12.73 -6.64 -16.99
C GLN A 304 -14.24 -6.56 -16.75
N PRO A 305 -15.03 -7.45 -17.40
CA PRO A 305 -16.50 -7.42 -17.31
C PRO A 305 -17.03 -7.73 -15.93
#